data_c1a18c298e09e597854145ab23ba5b07
#
_entry.id   c1a18c298e09e597854145ab23ba5b07
#
_cell.length_a   1.000
_cell.length_b   1.000
_cell.length_c   1.000
_cell.angle_alpha   90.00
_cell.angle_beta   90.00
_cell.angle_gamma   90.00
#
_symmetry.space_group_name_H-M   'P 1'
#
loop_
_entity.id
_entity.type
_entity.pdbx_description
1 polymer ?
#
loop_
_entity_poly.entity_id
_entity_poly.type
_entity_poly.pdbx_seq_one_letter_code
_entity_poly.pdbx_strand_id
1 'polypeptide(L)'
;MLRRGETGLAGAPTHVQADRMFEIDPAFSATSQALGDLALSHARLQADARFPWIVLIPRRVGARELEDLAAGERDVLMDEVLRAGAAARAVAEALGRPAAKLNIGQLGNITPQLHVHVIARRPDDAAWPAPVWGFGVAEAYAPAAQAAAEAAARRALGL
;
A
#
# COMPACT_ATOMS: atom_id res chain seq x y z
N MET A 1 4.62 27.74 64.18
CA MET A 1 5.88 27.62 63.43
C MET A 1 5.67 26.69 62.25
N LEU A 2 5.35 27.25 61.09
CA LEU A 2 4.93 26.55 59.88
C LEU A 2 6.17 26.15 59.07
N ARG A 3 6.29 24.87 58.73
CA ARG A 3 7.25 24.42 57.72
C ARG A 3 6.54 24.20 56.37
N ARG A 4 7.02 24.92 55.37
CA ARG A 4 6.55 24.78 53.97
C ARG A 4 7.10 23.49 53.40
N GLY A 5 6.23 22.68 52.79
CA GLY A 5 6.58 21.53 51.95
C GLY A 5 6.94 22.01 50.57
N GLU A 6 8.08 21.60 50.09
CA GLU A 6 8.51 21.79 48.70
C GLU A 6 7.83 20.76 47.81
N THR A 7 7.04 21.25 46.85
CA THR A 7 6.47 20.46 45.79
C THR A 7 7.52 20.28 44.70
N GLY A 8 8.10 19.09 44.63
CA GLY A 8 8.95 18.66 43.53
C GLY A 8 8.15 18.60 42.22
N LEU A 9 8.51 19.44 41.26
CA LEU A 9 8.06 19.34 39.88
C LEU A 9 8.66 18.07 39.25
N ALA A 10 7.80 17.06 39.05
CA ALA A 10 8.13 15.91 38.24
C ALA A 10 8.34 16.39 36.80
N GLY A 11 9.56 16.32 36.31
CA GLY A 11 9.90 16.60 34.93
C GLY A 11 9.16 15.63 33.99
N ALA A 12 8.42 16.19 33.08
CA ALA A 12 7.84 15.41 31.97
C ALA A 12 8.96 14.73 31.18
N PRO A 13 8.77 13.46 30.73
CA PRO A 13 9.77 12.83 29.90
C PRO A 13 9.84 13.56 28.56
N THR A 14 10.96 14.17 28.28
CA THR A 14 11.31 14.68 26.96
C THR A 14 11.44 13.49 26.02
N HIS A 15 10.38 13.19 25.28
CA HIS A 15 10.45 12.33 24.11
C HIS A 15 11.34 13.03 23.07
N VAL A 16 12.62 12.68 23.06
CA VAL A 16 13.45 12.84 21.88
C VAL A 16 12.93 11.81 20.87
N GLN A 17 11.92 12.21 20.12
CA GLN A 17 11.47 11.48 18.95
C GLN A 17 12.59 11.68 17.92
N ALA A 18 13.47 10.68 17.81
CA ALA A 18 14.44 10.63 16.74
C ALA A 18 13.67 10.84 15.43
N ASP A 19 14.15 11.75 14.60
CA ASP A 19 13.60 12.07 13.29
C ASP A 19 13.75 10.82 12.41
N ARG A 20 12.81 9.88 12.55
CA ARG A 20 12.81 8.63 11.78
C ARG A 20 12.35 9.00 10.38
N MET A 21 13.27 8.91 9.43
CA MET A 21 12.90 8.98 8.02
C MET A 21 11.95 7.83 7.69
N PHE A 22 11.00 8.09 6.79
CA PHE A 22 10.08 7.04 6.31
C PHE A 22 10.89 5.98 5.54
N GLU A 23 10.70 4.74 5.92
CA GLU A 23 11.26 3.57 5.25
C GLU A 23 10.14 2.58 4.92
N ILE A 24 10.23 1.97 3.75
CA ILE A 24 9.30 0.92 3.35
C ILE A 24 9.75 -0.39 4.00
N ASP A 25 8.80 -1.11 4.60
CA ASP A 25 9.08 -2.42 5.19
C ASP A 25 9.66 -3.37 4.12
N PRO A 26 10.78 -4.05 4.40
CA PRO A 26 11.43 -4.97 3.46
C PRO A 26 10.52 -6.05 2.89
N ALA A 27 9.46 -6.45 3.60
CA ALA A 27 8.48 -7.41 3.12
C ALA A 27 7.83 -7.00 1.81
N PHE A 28 7.60 -5.69 1.60
CA PHE A 28 7.05 -5.20 0.32
C PHE A 28 8.05 -5.34 -0.83
N SER A 29 9.33 -5.09 -0.57
CA SER A 29 10.37 -5.24 -1.60
C SER A 29 10.61 -6.69 -2.00
N ALA A 30 10.37 -7.63 -1.08
CA ALA A 30 10.47 -9.06 -1.35
C ALA A 30 9.33 -9.60 -2.24
N THR A 31 8.16 -8.94 -2.24
CA THR A 31 6.94 -9.45 -2.89
C THR A 31 6.39 -8.57 -3.99
N SER A 32 7.01 -7.43 -4.29
CA SER A 32 6.50 -6.47 -5.27
C SER A 32 7.59 -5.60 -5.90
N GLN A 33 7.27 -5.03 -7.05
CA GLN A 33 8.13 -4.10 -7.79
C GLN A 33 7.73 -2.66 -7.53
N ALA A 34 8.70 -1.77 -7.28
CA ALA A 34 8.45 -0.35 -7.09
C ALA A 34 7.95 0.30 -8.38
N LEU A 35 6.87 1.04 -8.31
CA LEU A 35 6.36 1.86 -9.42
C LEU A 35 6.80 3.32 -9.29
N GLY A 36 6.76 3.89 -8.10
CA GLY A 36 7.16 5.27 -7.83
C GLY A 36 6.30 5.91 -6.75
N ASP A 37 6.55 7.20 -6.49
CA ASP A 37 5.88 7.97 -5.45
C ASP A 37 4.74 8.81 -6.02
N LEU A 38 3.58 8.70 -5.39
CA LEU A 38 2.44 9.59 -5.55
C LEU A 38 2.52 10.74 -4.53
N ALA A 39 1.47 11.53 -4.41
CA ALA A 39 1.45 12.64 -3.45
C ALA A 39 1.65 12.17 -2.00
N LEU A 40 0.95 11.12 -1.61
CA LEU A 40 1.04 10.52 -0.27
C LEU A 40 1.75 9.17 -0.28
N SER A 41 1.38 8.26 -1.18
CA SER A 41 1.80 6.87 -1.11
C SER A 41 2.95 6.55 -2.06
N HIS A 42 3.77 5.57 -1.66
CA HIS A 42 4.62 4.82 -2.57
C HIS A 42 3.80 3.70 -3.21
N ALA A 43 3.77 3.66 -4.55
CA ALA A 43 3.01 2.66 -5.31
C ALA A 43 3.91 1.48 -5.73
N ARG A 44 3.38 0.27 -5.65
CA ARG A 44 4.07 -0.96 -6.03
C ARG A 44 3.17 -1.89 -6.84
N LEU A 45 3.76 -2.69 -7.72
CA LEU A 45 3.09 -3.79 -8.43
C LEU A 45 3.42 -5.10 -7.72
N GLN A 46 2.42 -5.83 -7.25
CA GLN A 46 2.60 -7.14 -6.60
C GLN A 46 3.18 -8.15 -7.60
N ALA A 47 4.16 -8.93 -7.16
CA ALA A 47 4.87 -9.92 -7.98
C ALA A 47 4.09 -11.24 -8.11
N ASP A 48 2.81 -11.14 -8.51
CA ASP A 48 1.93 -12.28 -8.77
C ASP A 48 1.23 -12.09 -10.11
N ALA A 49 1.71 -12.77 -11.12
CA ALA A 49 1.20 -12.65 -12.49
C ALA A 49 -0.25 -13.08 -12.67
N ARG A 50 -0.83 -13.78 -11.70
CA ARG A 50 -2.22 -14.22 -11.74
C ARG A 50 -3.21 -13.07 -11.58
N PHE A 51 -2.80 -12.03 -10.82
CA PHE A 51 -3.67 -10.92 -10.43
C PHE A 51 -3.00 -9.56 -10.70
N PRO A 52 -3.60 -8.69 -11.53
CA PRO A 52 -3.17 -7.30 -11.62
C PRO A 52 -3.44 -6.59 -10.28
N TRP A 53 -2.38 -6.31 -9.53
CA TRP A 53 -2.46 -5.96 -8.12
C TRP A 53 -1.52 -4.81 -7.77
N ILE A 54 -2.09 -3.65 -7.44
CA ILE A 54 -1.36 -2.47 -6.99
C ILE A 54 -1.41 -2.40 -5.46
N VAL A 55 -0.29 -2.05 -4.85
CA VAL A 55 -0.16 -1.79 -3.41
C VAL A 55 0.23 -0.34 -3.22
N LEU A 56 -0.52 0.39 -2.41
CA LEU A 56 -0.24 1.76 -2.00
C LEU A 56 0.25 1.76 -0.55
N ILE A 57 1.39 2.37 -0.29
CA ILE A 57 1.99 2.48 1.04
C ILE A 57 2.10 3.97 1.38
N PRO A 58 1.20 4.55 2.21
CA PRO A 58 1.29 5.93 2.64
C PRO A 58 2.63 6.22 3.31
N ARG A 59 3.33 7.25 2.86
CA ARG A 59 4.66 7.63 3.36
C ARG A 59 4.55 8.41 4.67
N ARG A 60 4.03 7.72 5.70
CA ARG A 60 3.88 8.26 7.07
C ARG A 60 4.54 7.33 8.07
N VAL A 61 5.50 7.91 8.80
CA VAL A 61 6.27 7.18 9.80
C VAL A 61 5.34 6.64 10.89
N GLY A 62 5.40 5.35 11.11
CA GLY A 62 4.65 4.68 12.18
C GLY A 62 3.17 4.46 11.90
N ALA A 63 2.62 4.93 10.77
CA ALA A 63 1.23 4.66 10.42
C ALA A 63 1.00 3.16 10.18
N ARG A 64 -0.04 2.63 10.81
CA ARG A 64 -0.46 1.22 10.75
C ARG A 64 -1.91 1.09 10.31
N GLU A 65 -2.75 2.03 10.72
CA GLU A 65 -4.19 2.05 10.46
C GLU A 65 -4.60 3.35 9.75
N LEU A 66 -5.77 3.35 9.13
CA LEU A 66 -6.31 4.54 8.46
C LEU A 66 -6.49 5.73 9.41
N GLU A 67 -6.81 5.46 10.67
CA GLU A 67 -6.96 6.47 11.72
C GLU A 67 -5.65 7.18 12.11
N ASP A 68 -4.50 6.60 11.79
CA ASP A 68 -3.19 7.23 12.01
C ASP A 68 -2.91 8.37 11.01
N LEU A 69 -3.69 8.45 9.93
CA LEU A 69 -3.63 9.52 8.95
C LEU A 69 -4.50 10.71 9.33
N ALA A 70 -4.03 11.93 9.10
CA ALA A 70 -4.87 13.12 9.19
C ALA A 70 -6.04 13.07 8.18
N ALA A 71 -7.12 13.81 8.45
CA ALA A 71 -8.32 13.80 7.60
C ALA A 71 -8.00 14.11 6.12
N GLY A 72 -7.25 15.17 5.85
CA GLY A 72 -6.85 15.52 4.48
C GLY A 72 -5.94 14.49 3.82
N GLU A 73 -5.16 13.73 4.59
CA GLU A 73 -4.35 12.63 4.05
C GLU A 73 -5.20 11.43 3.66
N ARG A 74 -6.27 11.16 4.40
CA ARG A 74 -7.25 10.13 4.03
C ARG A 74 -7.97 10.46 2.73
N ASP A 75 -8.27 11.75 2.49
CA ASP A 75 -8.85 12.20 1.24
C ASP A 75 -7.87 11.99 0.07
N VAL A 76 -6.60 12.37 0.25
CA VAL A 76 -5.54 12.10 -0.74
C VAL A 76 -5.36 10.61 -0.98
N LEU A 77 -5.36 9.78 0.07
CA LEU A 77 -5.25 8.33 -0.07
C LEU A 77 -6.41 7.76 -0.88
N MET A 78 -7.63 8.24 -0.67
CA MET A 78 -8.79 7.77 -1.43
C MET A 78 -8.66 8.11 -2.93
N ASP A 79 -8.20 9.32 -3.26
CA ASP A 79 -7.92 9.69 -4.65
C ASP A 79 -6.83 8.79 -5.27
N GLU A 80 -5.79 8.47 -4.50
CA GLU A 80 -4.74 7.55 -4.95
C GLU A 80 -5.26 6.12 -5.13
N VAL A 81 -6.19 5.65 -4.28
CA VAL A 81 -6.86 4.35 -4.42
C VAL A 81 -7.68 4.29 -5.71
N LEU A 82 -8.39 5.36 -6.07
CA LEU A 82 -9.13 5.42 -7.34
C LEU A 82 -8.18 5.38 -8.54
N ARG A 83 -7.05 6.09 -8.49
CA ARG A 83 -6.00 6.03 -9.51
C ARG A 83 -5.35 4.64 -9.59
N ALA A 84 -5.09 4.01 -8.45
CA ALA A 84 -4.59 2.64 -8.39
C ALA A 84 -5.60 1.64 -9.00
N GLY A 85 -6.90 1.89 -8.86
CA GLY A 85 -7.95 1.14 -9.53
C GLY A 85 -7.85 1.23 -11.05
N ALA A 86 -7.65 2.44 -11.59
CA ALA A 86 -7.40 2.64 -13.01
C ALA A 86 -6.11 1.94 -13.45
N ALA A 87 -5.04 2.02 -12.65
CA ALA A 87 -3.78 1.35 -12.93
C ALA A 87 -3.90 -0.18 -12.94
N ALA A 88 -4.60 -0.78 -11.98
CA ALA A 88 -4.84 -2.23 -11.95
C ALA A 88 -5.63 -2.69 -13.19
N ARG A 89 -6.61 -1.90 -13.65
CA ARG A 89 -7.34 -2.18 -14.91
C ARG A 89 -6.42 -2.06 -16.13
N ALA A 90 -5.57 -1.03 -16.19
CA ALA A 90 -4.62 -0.85 -17.29
C ALA A 90 -3.61 -2.01 -17.35
N VAL A 91 -3.13 -2.50 -16.21
CA VAL A 91 -2.32 -3.72 -16.13
C VAL A 91 -3.08 -4.94 -16.68
N ALA A 92 -4.34 -5.11 -16.27
CA ALA A 92 -5.18 -6.21 -16.72
C ALA A 92 -5.36 -6.19 -18.25
N GLU A 93 -5.59 -5.02 -18.84
CA GLU A 93 -5.71 -4.84 -20.29
C GLU A 93 -4.38 -5.13 -21.01
N ALA A 94 -3.26 -4.61 -20.49
CA ALA A 94 -1.93 -4.84 -21.06
C ALA A 94 -1.54 -6.33 -21.07
N LEU A 95 -2.10 -7.11 -20.13
CA LEU A 95 -1.93 -8.56 -20.06
C LEU A 95 -2.99 -9.35 -20.85
N GLY A 96 -3.86 -8.68 -21.61
CA GLY A 96 -4.94 -9.32 -22.37
C GLY A 96 -6.05 -9.92 -21.49
N ARG A 97 -6.21 -9.43 -20.26
CA ARG A 97 -7.16 -9.96 -19.26
C ARG A 97 -7.98 -8.83 -18.64
N PRO A 98 -8.87 -8.15 -19.41
CA PRO A 98 -9.61 -6.99 -18.93
C PRO A 98 -10.42 -7.30 -17.67
N ALA A 99 -10.40 -6.37 -16.73
CA ALA A 99 -10.99 -6.54 -15.42
C ALA A 99 -12.49 -6.26 -15.41
N ALA A 100 -13.28 -7.14 -14.79
CA ALA A 100 -14.70 -6.94 -14.56
C ALA A 100 -14.97 -6.16 -13.26
N LYS A 101 -14.12 -6.29 -12.24
CA LYS A 101 -14.32 -5.72 -10.89
C LYS A 101 -12.99 -5.33 -10.24
N LEU A 102 -13.08 -4.50 -9.20
CA LEU A 102 -11.96 -4.24 -8.28
C LEU A 102 -12.27 -4.81 -6.90
N ASN A 103 -11.25 -5.36 -6.24
CA ASN A 103 -11.24 -5.56 -4.80
C ASN A 103 -10.24 -4.59 -4.18
N ILE A 104 -10.66 -3.92 -3.12
CA ILE A 104 -9.84 -2.98 -2.36
C ILE A 104 -9.86 -3.44 -0.91
N GLY A 105 -8.70 -3.49 -0.27
CA GLY A 105 -8.61 -3.93 1.11
C GLY A 105 -7.33 -3.45 1.79
N GLN A 106 -7.44 -3.21 3.09
CA GLN A 106 -6.32 -2.96 3.97
C GLN A 106 -6.19 -4.15 4.93
N LEU A 107 -5.09 -4.90 4.81
CA LEU A 107 -4.82 -6.08 5.63
C LEU A 107 -3.37 -6.03 6.11
N GLY A 108 -3.14 -5.52 7.32
CA GLY A 108 -1.83 -5.34 7.94
C GLY A 108 -1.44 -6.42 8.96
N ASN A 109 -2.04 -7.62 8.91
CA ASN A 109 -1.84 -8.64 9.94
C ASN A 109 -0.40 -9.22 9.96
N ILE A 110 0.24 -9.33 8.81
CA ILE A 110 1.62 -9.83 8.69
C ILE A 110 2.60 -8.66 8.65
N THR A 111 2.35 -7.68 7.78
CA THR A 111 3.17 -6.46 7.66
C THR A 111 2.36 -5.29 8.21
N PRO A 112 2.66 -4.82 9.43
CA PRO A 112 1.81 -3.82 10.10
C PRO A 112 1.84 -2.43 9.48
N GLN A 113 2.86 -2.08 8.68
CA GLN A 113 2.93 -0.78 8.01
C GLN A 113 1.69 -0.55 7.15
N LEU A 114 1.03 0.60 7.34
CA LEU A 114 -0.20 0.94 6.61
C LEU A 114 -0.03 0.78 5.10
N HIS A 115 -0.87 -0.01 4.49
CA HIS A 115 -0.92 -0.19 3.05
C HIS A 115 -2.32 -0.57 2.58
N VAL A 116 -2.63 -0.24 1.33
CA VAL A 116 -3.91 -0.55 0.69
C VAL A 116 -3.65 -1.36 -0.58
N HIS A 117 -4.34 -2.47 -0.69
CA HIS A 117 -4.33 -3.33 -1.86
C HIS A 117 -5.46 -2.97 -2.81
N VAL A 118 -5.17 -2.89 -4.10
CA VAL A 118 -6.14 -2.65 -5.18
C VAL A 118 -5.93 -3.68 -6.27
N ILE A 119 -6.88 -4.60 -6.43
CA ILE A 119 -6.76 -5.78 -7.28
C ILE A 119 -7.83 -5.75 -8.36
N ALA A 120 -7.42 -5.92 -9.62
CA ALA A 120 -8.34 -6.13 -10.73
C ALA A 120 -8.74 -7.61 -10.81
N ARG A 121 -10.06 -7.87 -10.82
CA ARG A 121 -10.63 -9.20 -10.72
C ARG A 121 -11.47 -9.54 -11.96
N ARG A 122 -11.54 -10.83 -12.24
CA ARG A 122 -12.35 -11.41 -13.33
C ARG A 122 -13.09 -12.66 -12.83
N PRO A 123 -14.27 -12.99 -13.42
CA PRO A 123 -15.00 -14.20 -13.03
C PRO A 123 -14.27 -15.51 -13.31
N ASP A 124 -13.26 -15.48 -14.18
CA ASP A 124 -12.43 -16.64 -14.54
C ASP A 124 -11.02 -16.60 -13.93
N ASP A 125 -10.75 -15.69 -12.98
CA ASP A 125 -9.49 -15.72 -12.24
C ASP A 125 -9.44 -16.89 -11.24
N ALA A 126 -8.24 -17.35 -10.94
CA ALA A 126 -8.01 -18.56 -10.16
C ALA A 126 -8.62 -18.55 -8.75
N ALA A 127 -8.87 -17.38 -8.16
CA ALA A 127 -9.43 -17.24 -6.82
C ALA A 127 -10.94 -16.91 -6.82
N TRP A 128 -11.54 -16.63 -7.98
CA TRP A 128 -12.94 -16.18 -8.04
C TRP A 128 -13.93 -17.19 -7.45
N PRO A 129 -14.97 -16.76 -6.68
CA PRO A 129 -15.28 -15.39 -6.24
C PRO A 129 -14.58 -15.01 -4.93
N ALA A 130 -13.74 -15.87 -4.38
CA ALA A 130 -13.03 -15.65 -3.12
C ALA A 130 -11.97 -14.52 -3.24
N PRO A 131 -11.55 -13.90 -2.12
CA PRO A 131 -10.45 -12.96 -2.12
C PRO A 131 -9.12 -13.63 -2.51
N VAL A 132 -8.15 -12.81 -2.97
CA VAL A 132 -6.84 -13.31 -3.44
C VAL A 132 -5.83 -13.52 -2.32
N TRP A 133 -6.04 -12.92 -1.16
CA TRP A 133 -5.11 -13.02 -0.04
C TRP A 133 -5.06 -14.45 0.49
N GLY A 134 -3.84 -15.00 0.55
CA GLY A 134 -3.63 -16.38 0.97
C GLY A 134 -3.97 -17.44 -0.09
N PHE A 135 -4.27 -17.02 -1.32
CA PHE A 135 -4.60 -17.95 -2.39
C PHE A 135 -3.35 -18.55 -3.04
N GLY A 136 -2.98 -19.74 -2.61
CA GLY A 136 -1.91 -20.53 -3.20
C GLY A 136 -0.53 -19.83 -3.21
N VAL A 137 0.34 -20.27 -4.11
CA VAL A 137 1.68 -19.71 -4.29
C VAL A 137 1.65 -18.70 -5.43
N ALA A 138 2.30 -17.54 -5.23
CA ALA A 138 2.40 -16.51 -6.26
C ALA A 138 3.14 -17.03 -7.50
N GLU A 139 2.70 -16.62 -8.67
CA GLU A 139 3.33 -16.92 -9.95
C GLU A 139 4.13 -15.72 -10.45
N ALA A 140 5.40 -15.94 -10.77
CA ALA A 140 6.25 -14.88 -11.29
C ALA A 140 5.79 -14.42 -12.68
N TYR A 141 5.88 -13.13 -12.95
CA TYR A 141 5.71 -12.61 -14.30
C TYR A 141 6.82 -13.12 -15.24
N ALA A 142 6.46 -13.45 -16.47
CA ALA A 142 7.45 -13.50 -17.55
C ALA A 142 8.02 -12.09 -17.78
N PRO A 143 9.32 -11.93 -18.14
CA PRO A 143 9.97 -10.61 -18.23
C PRO A 143 9.23 -9.59 -19.10
N ALA A 144 8.72 -10.00 -20.27
CA ALA A 144 7.99 -9.12 -21.17
C ALA A 144 6.61 -8.70 -20.58
N ALA A 145 5.93 -9.61 -19.91
CA ALA A 145 4.66 -9.33 -19.23
C ALA A 145 4.86 -8.39 -18.05
N GLN A 146 5.93 -8.57 -17.28
CA GLN A 146 6.29 -7.66 -16.19
C GLN A 146 6.54 -6.24 -16.70
N ALA A 147 7.36 -6.09 -17.73
CA ALA A 147 7.66 -4.79 -18.32
C ALA A 147 6.39 -4.09 -18.84
N ALA A 148 5.49 -4.84 -19.50
CA ALA A 148 4.22 -4.32 -19.98
C ALA A 148 3.31 -3.88 -18.81
N ALA A 149 3.22 -4.68 -17.75
CA ALA A 149 2.42 -4.41 -16.55
C ALA A 149 2.95 -3.16 -15.82
N GLU A 150 4.25 -3.06 -15.58
CA GLU A 150 4.88 -1.89 -14.96
C GLU A 150 4.65 -0.62 -15.77
N ALA A 151 4.86 -0.67 -17.09
CA ALA A 151 4.67 0.48 -17.98
C ALA A 151 3.20 0.94 -18.00
N ALA A 152 2.24 0.00 -18.02
CA ALA A 152 0.82 0.32 -17.96
C ALA A 152 0.43 0.95 -16.62
N ALA A 153 0.91 0.38 -15.52
CA ALA A 153 0.67 0.89 -14.17
C ALA A 153 1.22 2.30 -14.00
N ARG A 154 2.49 2.55 -14.35
CA ARG A 154 3.14 3.87 -14.24
C ARG A 154 2.37 4.93 -15.04
N ARG A 155 2.03 4.67 -16.30
CA ARG A 155 1.26 5.62 -17.13
C ARG A 155 -0.09 5.96 -16.49
N ALA A 156 -0.82 4.96 -15.99
CA ALA A 156 -2.12 5.19 -15.37
C ALA A 156 -2.02 5.94 -14.03
N LEU A 157 -0.91 5.77 -13.30
CA LEU A 157 -0.61 6.51 -12.08
C LEU A 157 -0.03 7.91 -12.34
N GLY A 158 0.39 8.22 -13.56
CA GLY A 158 1.06 9.48 -13.91
C GLY A 158 2.50 9.56 -13.40
N LEU A 159 3.21 8.43 -13.44
CA LEU A 159 4.60 8.24 -13.02
C LEU A 159 5.52 8.03 -14.24
#